data_e4d03f394bbd3aa5b4113480296c6d10
#
_entry.id   e4d03f394bbd3aa5b4113480296c6d10
#
_cell.length_a   1.000
_cell.length_b   1.000
_cell.length_c   1.000
_cell.angle_alpha   90.00
_cell.angle_beta   90.00
_cell.angle_gamma   90.00
#
_symmetry.space_group_name_H-M   'P 1'
#
loop_
_entity.id
_entity.type
_entity.pdbx_description
1 polymer ?
#
loop_
_entity_poly.entity_id
_entity_poly.type
_entity_poly.pdbx_seq_one_letter_code
_entity_poly.pdbx_strand_id
1 'polypeptide(L)'
;MKKISNFIVQKGNFIIPIFIILAIICVITSQKVKINKDITEYLPSDSETRIGLDKMDEEFSDVNTTSSFSIMFKGLTDDEKQTILKELEETENVDSVDHDNSEDYNKGDYTLYTVNVNDKSDSETAKNVYESIEEKYKDHDIETDGDIADENEVVLPTWILVVAVSGVIIILLFMCESYVEPFLFLF
;
A
#
# COMPACT_ATOMS: atom_id res chain seq x y z
N MET A 1 -21.95 -36.15 -18.48
CA MET A 1 -21.05 -36.16 -17.32
C MET A 1 -20.02 -37.29 -17.35
N LYS A 2 -20.37 -38.57 -17.57
CA LYS A 2 -19.41 -39.70 -17.59
C LYS A 2 -18.25 -39.56 -18.59
N LYS A 3 -18.42 -38.93 -19.76
CA LYS A 3 -17.36 -38.74 -20.76
C LYS A 3 -16.29 -37.72 -20.32
N ILE A 4 -16.67 -36.66 -19.61
CA ILE A 4 -15.76 -35.63 -19.09
C ILE A 4 -14.96 -36.23 -17.91
N SER A 5 -15.63 -36.95 -17.01
CA SER A 5 -14.99 -37.62 -15.89
C SER A 5 -13.94 -38.64 -16.34
N ASN A 6 -14.26 -39.48 -17.34
CA ASN A 6 -13.30 -40.44 -17.87
C ASN A 6 -12.12 -39.77 -18.60
N PHE A 7 -12.35 -38.66 -19.29
CA PHE A 7 -11.28 -37.88 -19.91
C PHE A 7 -10.31 -37.32 -18.88
N ILE A 8 -10.83 -36.74 -17.78
CA ILE A 8 -10.04 -36.20 -16.69
C ILE A 8 -9.18 -37.29 -16.04
N VAL A 9 -9.77 -38.43 -15.74
CA VAL A 9 -9.06 -39.55 -15.09
C VAL A 9 -7.98 -40.15 -16.01
N GLN A 10 -8.27 -40.33 -17.32
CA GLN A 10 -7.33 -40.87 -18.28
C GLN A 10 -6.18 -39.92 -18.65
N LYS A 11 -6.42 -38.61 -18.56
CA LYS A 11 -5.45 -37.55 -18.92
C LYS A 11 -4.92 -36.80 -17.72
N GLY A 12 -5.09 -37.31 -16.50
CA GLY A 12 -4.64 -36.66 -15.25
C GLY A 12 -3.17 -36.26 -15.28
N ASN A 13 -2.31 -37.11 -15.87
CA ASN A 13 -0.87 -36.80 -16.00
C ASN A 13 -0.58 -35.56 -16.89
N PHE A 14 -1.50 -35.15 -17.75
CA PHE A 14 -1.41 -33.91 -18.55
C PHE A 14 -2.12 -32.73 -17.92
N ILE A 15 -3.17 -33.00 -17.17
CA ILE A 15 -3.99 -31.94 -16.53
C ILE A 15 -3.21 -31.30 -15.39
N ILE A 16 -2.52 -32.09 -14.56
CA ILE A 16 -1.71 -31.59 -13.44
C ILE A 16 -0.65 -30.57 -13.88
N PRO A 17 0.24 -30.86 -14.86
CA PRO A 17 1.21 -29.86 -15.30
C PRO A 17 0.58 -28.62 -15.92
N ILE A 18 -0.56 -28.74 -16.60
CA ILE A 18 -1.27 -27.58 -17.14
C ILE A 18 -1.75 -26.65 -16.00
N PHE A 19 -2.32 -27.23 -14.92
CA PHE A 19 -2.71 -26.44 -13.75
C PHE A 19 -1.53 -25.78 -13.04
N ILE A 20 -0.39 -26.49 -12.93
CA ILE A 20 0.83 -25.92 -12.35
C ILE A 20 1.32 -24.74 -13.18
N ILE A 21 1.35 -24.86 -14.51
CA ILE A 21 1.76 -23.77 -15.41
C ILE A 21 0.79 -22.59 -15.26
N LEU A 22 -0.53 -22.86 -15.23
CA LEU A 22 -1.53 -21.83 -15.04
C LEU A 22 -1.36 -21.10 -13.70
N ALA A 23 -1.11 -21.84 -12.62
CA ALA A 23 -0.86 -21.26 -11.30
C ALA A 23 0.38 -20.36 -11.29
N ILE A 24 1.48 -20.79 -11.93
CA ILE A 24 2.69 -19.98 -12.06
C ILE A 24 2.40 -18.67 -12.83
N ILE A 25 1.65 -18.77 -13.94
CA ILE A 25 1.24 -17.59 -14.71
C ILE A 25 0.40 -16.64 -13.84
N CYS A 26 -0.56 -17.16 -13.05
CA CYS A 26 -1.38 -16.37 -12.15
C CYS A 26 -0.53 -15.65 -11.08
N VAL A 27 0.46 -16.31 -10.50
CA VAL A 27 1.37 -15.69 -9.51
C VAL A 27 2.20 -14.57 -10.14
N ILE A 28 2.73 -14.78 -11.35
CA ILE A 28 3.52 -13.75 -12.06
C ILE A 28 2.64 -12.55 -12.45
N THR A 29 1.41 -12.80 -12.89
CA THR A 29 0.49 -11.72 -13.28
C THR A 29 -0.08 -10.99 -12.08
N SER A 30 -0.26 -11.66 -10.93
CA SER A 30 -0.73 -11.07 -9.68
C SER A 30 0.18 -9.92 -9.19
N GLN A 31 1.49 -10.04 -9.38
CA GLN A 31 2.45 -8.99 -9.01
C GLN A 31 2.32 -7.70 -9.85
N LYS A 32 1.61 -7.76 -10.99
CA LYS A 32 1.39 -6.60 -11.87
C LYS A 32 0.02 -5.94 -11.66
N VAL A 33 -0.82 -6.52 -10.82
CA VAL A 33 -2.14 -5.98 -10.52
C VAL A 33 -1.97 -4.85 -9.51
N LYS A 34 -2.17 -3.61 -9.98
CA LYS A 34 -2.29 -2.45 -9.10
C LYS A 34 -3.72 -2.42 -8.56
N ILE A 35 -3.87 -2.37 -7.26
CA ILE A 35 -5.17 -2.19 -6.61
C ILE A 35 -5.42 -0.69 -6.60
N ASN A 36 -6.44 -0.24 -7.32
CA ASN A 36 -6.87 1.14 -7.22
C ASN A 36 -7.70 1.29 -5.92
N LYS A 37 -7.20 2.07 -4.99
CA LYS A 37 -7.85 2.35 -3.70
C LYS A 37 -8.78 3.57 -3.77
N ASP A 38 -8.76 4.31 -4.87
CA ASP A 38 -9.63 5.46 -5.07
C ASP A 38 -11.09 5.00 -5.23
N ILE A 39 -11.83 5.15 -4.14
CA ILE A 39 -13.26 4.79 -4.07
C ILE A 39 -14.09 5.64 -5.03
N THR A 40 -13.60 6.80 -5.42
CA THR A 40 -14.33 7.74 -6.29
C THR A 40 -14.43 7.23 -7.72
N GLU A 41 -13.46 6.43 -8.19
CA GLU A 41 -13.51 5.78 -9.51
C GLU A 41 -14.62 4.73 -9.64
N TYR A 42 -15.07 4.16 -8.52
CA TYR A 42 -16.16 3.16 -8.51
C TYR A 42 -17.55 3.81 -8.45
N LEU A 43 -17.64 5.13 -8.35
CA LEU A 43 -18.91 5.84 -8.38
C LEU A 43 -19.50 5.83 -9.81
N PRO A 44 -20.84 5.64 -9.97
CA PRO A 44 -21.49 5.81 -11.23
C PRO A 44 -21.21 7.19 -11.84
N SER A 45 -20.95 7.23 -13.15
CA SER A 45 -20.59 8.48 -13.87
C SER A 45 -21.68 9.55 -13.83
N ASP A 46 -22.93 9.17 -13.53
CA ASP A 46 -24.09 10.04 -13.40
C ASP A 46 -24.40 10.43 -11.95
N SER A 47 -23.60 10.00 -10.97
CA SER A 47 -23.78 10.40 -9.59
C SER A 47 -23.38 11.88 -9.39
N GLU A 48 -24.12 12.60 -8.54
CA GLU A 48 -23.83 14.01 -8.22
C GLU A 48 -22.41 14.19 -7.66
N THR A 49 -21.91 13.21 -6.90
CA THR A 49 -20.56 13.22 -6.35
C THR A 49 -19.52 13.10 -7.47
N ARG A 50 -19.70 12.21 -8.43
CA ARG A 50 -18.77 12.05 -9.58
C ARG A 50 -18.75 13.31 -10.44
N ILE A 51 -19.92 13.87 -10.75
CA ILE A 51 -20.03 15.13 -11.52
C ILE A 51 -19.34 16.28 -10.76
N GLY A 52 -19.46 16.32 -9.44
CA GLY A 52 -18.80 17.33 -8.60
C GLY A 52 -17.27 17.19 -8.63
N LEU A 53 -16.75 15.96 -8.52
CA LEU A 53 -15.32 15.65 -8.59
C LEU A 53 -14.77 15.99 -9.99
N ASP A 54 -15.44 15.57 -11.07
CA ASP A 54 -15.02 15.86 -12.45
C ASP A 54 -14.94 17.38 -12.69
N LYS A 55 -15.88 18.16 -12.11
CA LYS A 55 -15.82 19.62 -12.18
C LYS A 55 -14.68 20.22 -11.35
N MET A 56 -14.40 19.64 -10.18
CA MET A 56 -13.25 20.08 -9.39
C MET A 56 -11.94 19.80 -10.15
N ASP A 57 -11.82 18.66 -10.78
CA ASP A 57 -10.64 18.29 -11.58
C ASP A 57 -10.48 19.21 -12.80
N GLU A 58 -11.60 19.63 -13.43
CA GLU A 58 -11.58 20.51 -14.60
C GLU A 58 -11.24 21.97 -14.24
N GLU A 59 -11.80 22.48 -13.14
CA GLU A 59 -11.66 23.91 -12.76
C GLU A 59 -10.46 24.16 -11.83
N PHE A 60 -10.01 23.14 -11.10
CA PHE A 60 -8.94 23.19 -10.10
C PHE A 60 -7.89 22.11 -10.33
N SER A 61 -7.51 21.91 -11.58
CA SER A 61 -6.55 20.85 -11.97
C SER A 61 -5.22 20.90 -11.23
N ASP A 62 -4.78 22.12 -10.83
CA ASP A 62 -3.51 22.32 -10.13
C ASP A 62 -3.59 21.97 -8.62
N VAL A 63 -4.80 21.90 -8.06
CA VAL A 63 -5.00 21.62 -6.63
C VAL A 63 -5.24 20.12 -6.37
N ASN A 64 -5.86 19.43 -7.31
CA ASN A 64 -6.22 18.01 -7.16
C ASN A 64 -5.06 17.04 -7.49
N THR A 65 -3.92 17.55 -7.89
CA THR A 65 -2.71 16.76 -8.12
C THR A 65 -1.76 16.73 -6.91
N THR A 66 -2.08 17.49 -5.85
CA THR A 66 -1.24 17.55 -4.67
C THR A 66 -1.67 16.50 -3.66
N SER A 67 -0.76 15.67 -3.25
CA SER A 67 -0.92 14.75 -2.13
C SER A 67 0.00 15.15 -0.98
N SER A 68 -0.31 14.71 0.22
CA SER A 68 0.46 15.07 1.39
C SER A 68 0.67 13.90 2.34
N PHE A 69 1.72 13.97 3.11
CA PHE A 69 1.91 13.15 4.29
C PHE A 69 2.51 13.99 5.42
N SER A 70 2.22 13.58 6.63
CA SER A 70 2.77 14.19 7.83
C SER A 70 3.87 13.33 8.39
N ILE A 71 4.95 13.97 8.82
CA ILE A 71 6.05 13.31 9.54
C ILE A 71 6.22 13.97 10.89
N MET A 72 6.16 13.19 11.94
CA MET A 72 6.32 13.64 13.32
C MET A 72 7.65 13.16 13.87
N PHE A 73 8.40 14.09 14.42
CA PHE A 73 9.68 13.84 15.09
C PHE A 73 9.55 14.03 16.59
N LYS A 74 10.33 13.27 17.35
CA LYS A 74 10.40 13.41 18.78
C LYS A 74 11.78 13.90 19.25
N GLY A 75 11.77 14.87 20.17
CA GLY A 75 12.97 15.31 20.89
C GLY A 75 13.92 16.20 20.09
N LEU A 76 13.42 16.94 19.08
CA LEU A 76 14.22 17.87 18.29
C LEU A 76 14.56 19.14 19.06
N THR A 77 15.78 19.61 18.90
CA THR A 77 16.20 20.95 19.31
C THR A 77 15.72 22.00 18.28
N ASP A 78 15.63 23.28 18.67
CA ASP A 78 15.16 24.33 17.76
C ASP A 78 16.06 24.51 16.52
N ASP A 79 17.35 24.25 16.65
CA ASP A 79 18.28 24.29 15.50
C ASP A 79 18.05 23.09 14.55
N GLU A 80 17.78 21.91 15.09
CA GLU A 80 17.43 20.70 14.31
C GLU A 80 16.11 20.90 13.56
N LYS A 81 15.10 21.51 14.19
CA LYS A 81 13.81 21.79 13.54
C LYS A 81 13.99 22.64 12.28
N GLN A 82 14.82 23.69 12.34
CA GLN A 82 15.08 24.56 11.18
C GLN A 82 15.90 23.84 10.11
N THR A 83 16.79 22.96 10.52
CA THR A 83 17.61 22.16 9.58
C THR A 83 16.74 21.17 8.84
N ILE A 84 15.89 20.41 9.56
CA ILE A 84 14.97 19.43 8.97
C ILE A 84 13.97 20.12 8.04
N LEU A 85 13.41 21.28 8.43
CA LEU A 85 12.51 22.03 7.57
C LEU A 85 13.15 22.35 6.20
N LYS A 86 14.36 22.88 6.21
CA LYS A 86 15.09 23.19 4.97
C LYS A 86 15.42 21.95 4.16
N GLU A 87 15.82 20.88 4.82
CA GLU A 87 16.13 19.63 4.16
C GLU A 87 14.92 18.96 3.52
N LEU A 88 13.74 19.09 4.11
CA LEU A 88 12.48 18.63 3.54
C LEU A 88 12.08 19.50 2.34
N GLU A 89 12.18 20.84 2.46
CA GLU A 89 11.89 21.78 1.36
C GLU A 89 12.86 21.60 0.16
N GLU A 90 14.11 21.22 0.40
CA GLU A 90 15.11 20.97 -0.64
C GLU A 90 15.00 19.56 -1.26
N THR A 91 14.10 18.70 -0.76
CA THR A 91 13.92 17.36 -1.30
C THR A 91 13.27 17.42 -2.68
N GLU A 92 13.80 16.67 -3.63
CA GLU A 92 13.31 16.66 -5.02
C GLU A 92 11.84 16.22 -5.07
N ASN A 93 11.01 16.95 -5.84
CA ASN A 93 9.57 16.78 -6.00
C ASN A 93 8.71 17.08 -4.76
N VAL A 94 9.25 17.68 -3.73
CA VAL A 94 8.47 18.33 -2.67
C VAL A 94 8.04 19.70 -3.20
N ASP A 95 6.75 20.01 -3.10
CA ASP A 95 6.17 21.30 -3.49
C ASP A 95 6.29 22.33 -2.36
N SER A 96 5.88 21.92 -1.16
CA SER A 96 5.96 22.76 0.03
C SER A 96 5.98 21.92 1.30
N VAL A 97 6.42 22.51 2.40
CA VAL A 97 6.38 21.90 3.72
C VAL A 97 5.67 22.85 4.67
N ASP A 98 4.56 22.41 5.24
CA ASP A 98 3.82 23.17 6.21
C ASP A 98 4.37 22.88 7.61
N HIS A 99 4.92 23.89 8.23
CA HIS A 99 5.40 23.90 9.61
C HIS A 99 5.50 25.33 10.13
N ASP A 100 5.03 25.55 11.34
CA ASP A 100 5.22 26.80 12.05
C ASP A 100 5.49 26.56 13.56
N ASN A 101 5.69 27.63 14.32
CA ASN A 101 5.96 27.56 15.76
C ASN A 101 4.68 27.46 16.62
N SER A 102 3.52 27.22 16.03
CA SER A 102 2.26 27.05 16.76
C SER A 102 2.20 25.74 17.54
N GLU A 103 1.22 25.65 18.45
CA GLU A 103 0.93 24.41 19.19
C GLU A 103 0.36 23.30 18.29
N ASP A 104 -0.09 23.64 17.07
CA ASP A 104 -0.58 22.67 16.09
C ASP A 104 0.55 21.83 15.51
N TYR A 105 1.74 22.42 15.36
CA TYR A 105 2.93 21.75 14.85
C TYR A 105 3.95 21.38 15.92
N ASN A 106 3.85 21.94 17.14
CA ASN A 106 4.78 21.69 18.24
C ASN A 106 4.02 21.42 19.54
N LYS A 107 4.08 20.17 20.02
CA LYS A 107 3.39 19.76 21.23
C LYS A 107 4.29 18.91 22.14
N GLY A 108 4.73 19.50 23.23
CA GLY A 108 5.69 18.83 24.14
C GLY A 108 7.01 18.56 23.44
N ASP A 109 7.44 17.31 23.38
CA ASP A 109 8.67 16.91 22.71
C ASP A 109 8.47 16.57 21.23
N TYR A 110 7.24 16.74 20.70
CA TYR A 110 6.89 16.36 19.33
C TYR A 110 6.84 17.58 18.40
N THR A 111 7.36 17.40 17.20
CA THR A 111 7.34 18.40 16.12
C THR A 111 6.80 17.75 14.84
N LEU A 112 5.78 18.34 14.26
CA LEU A 112 5.08 17.87 13.07
C LEU A 112 5.48 18.70 11.85
N TYR A 113 5.68 18.04 10.73
CA TYR A 113 5.83 18.64 9.40
C TYR A 113 4.82 17.97 8.46
N THR A 114 4.13 18.76 7.65
CA THR A 114 3.27 18.25 6.58
C THR A 114 3.96 18.52 5.25
N VAL A 115 4.36 17.46 4.56
CA VAL A 115 5.06 17.52 3.29
C VAL A 115 4.04 17.39 2.16
N ASN A 116 3.98 18.40 1.29
CA ASN A 116 3.12 18.41 0.12
C ASN A 116 3.93 18.04 -1.12
N VAL A 117 3.40 17.11 -1.91
CA VAL A 117 4.01 16.61 -3.14
C VAL A 117 3.07 16.93 -4.31
N ASN A 118 3.59 17.54 -5.36
CA ASN A 118 2.80 17.92 -6.53
C ASN A 118 2.60 16.73 -7.48
N ASP A 119 1.98 15.67 -6.94
CA ASP A 119 1.56 14.48 -7.67
C ASP A 119 0.50 13.72 -6.84
N LYS A 120 -0.17 12.74 -7.44
CA LYS A 120 -1.15 11.91 -6.74
C LYS A 120 -0.48 10.98 -5.74
N SER A 121 -1.19 10.63 -4.66
CA SER A 121 -0.68 9.75 -3.60
C SER A 121 -0.24 8.35 -4.08
N ASP A 122 -0.88 7.83 -5.14
CA ASP A 122 -0.57 6.54 -5.75
C ASP A 122 0.54 6.59 -6.82
N SER A 123 1.12 7.79 -7.07
CA SER A 123 2.17 7.98 -8.06
C SER A 123 3.53 7.43 -7.61
N GLU A 124 4.36 7.02 -8.56
CA GLU A 124 5.74 6.63 -8.26
C GLU A 124 6.57 7.80 -7.71
N THR A 125 6.26 9.04 -8.12
CA THR A 125 6.92 10.25 -7.62
C THR A 125 6.65 10.45 -6.13
N ALA A 126 5.38 10.46 -5.72
CA ALA A 126 4.98 10.62 -4.33
C ALA A 126 5.58 9.52 -3.44
N LYS A 127 5.54 8.28 -3.92
CA LYS A 127 6.13 7.14 -3.24
C LYS A 127 7.65 7.28 -3.06
N ASN A 128 8.36 7.68 -4.09
CA ASN A 128 9.82 7.88 -4.02
C ASN A 128 10.20 9.00 -3.05
N VAL A 129 9.42 10.10 -3.01
CA VAL A 129 9.61 11.18 -2.03
C VAL A 129 9.44 10.64 -0.62
N TYR A 130 8.34 9.92 -0.36
CA TYR A 130 8.06 9.32 0.94
C TYR A 130 9.17 8.37 1.39
N GLU A 131 9.53 7.38 0.56
CA GLU A 131 10.58 6.41 0.86
C GLU A 131 11.95 7.06 1.08
N SER A 132 12.28 8.11 0.32
CA SER A 132 13.56 8.82 0.47
C SER A 132 13.65 9.59 1.79
N ILE A 133 12.55 10.18 2.23
CA ILE A 133 12.46 10.90 3.50
C ILE A 133 12.48 9.92 4.67
N GLU A 134 11.70 8.83 4.59
CA GLU A 134 11.68 7.79 5.61
C GLU A 134 13.07 7.16 5.79
N GLU A 135 13.76 6.83 4.69
CA GLU A 135 15.12 6.29 4.77
C GLU A 135 16.13 7.29 5.34
N LYS A 136 16.01 8.57 4.97
CA LYS A 136 16.89 9.63 5.47
C LYS A 136 16.81 9.81 6.98
N TYR A 137 15.59 9.69 7.54
CA TYR A 137 15.34 9.94 8.96
C TYR A 137 15.09 8.67 9.78
N LYS A 138 15.36 7.49 9.24
CA LYS A 138 15.13 6.19 9.91
C LYS A 138 15.84 6.02 11.26
N ASP A 139 16.91 6.80 11.50
CA ASP A 139 17.66 6.78 12.77
C ASP A 139 17.06 7.71 13.83
N HIS A 140 16.03 8.50 13.46
CA HIS A 140 15.26 9.33 14.37
C HIS A 140 14.02 8.59 14.84
N ASP A 141 13.47 9.00 15.99
CA ASP A 141 12.16 8.51 16.45
C ASP A 141 11.09 9.28 15.66
N ILE A 142 10.65 8.70 14.55
CA ILE A 142 9.68 9.30 13.62
C ILE A 142 8.42 8.45 13.54
N GLU A 143 7.29 9.10 13.33
CA GLU A 143 6.02 8.50 12.90
C GLU A 143 5.49 9.26 11.70
N THR A 144 4.92 8.54 10.74
CA THR A 144 4.36 9.09 9.51
C THR A 144 2.89 8.76 9.39
N ASP A 145 2.11 9.67 8.78
CA ASP A 145 0.66 9.52 8.56
C ASP A 145 0.24 10.31 7.31
N GLY A 146 -0.80 9.88 6.62
CA GLY A 146 -1.39 10.59 5.49
C GLY A 146 -1.53 9.74 4.23
N ASP A 147 -2.08 10.34 3.18
CA ASP A 147 -2.49 9.64 1.96
C ASP A 147 -1.37 8.82 1.30
N ILE A 148 -0.14 9.35 1.30
CA ILE A 148 1.03 8.67 0.72
C ILE A 148 1.55 7.59 1.65
N ALA A 149 1.56 7.84 2.97
CA ALA A 149 1.99 6.88 3.99
C ALA A 149 1.06 5.66 4.02
N ASP A 150 -0.25 5.87 4.05
CA ASP A 150 -1.27 4.82 4.07
C ASP A 150 -1.21 3.88 2.86
N GLU A 151 -0.78 4.39 1.71
CA GLU A 151 -0.58 3.56 0.50
C GLU A 151 0.60 2.59 0.63
N ASN A 152 1.60 2.92 1.44
CA ASN A 152 2.83 2.16 1.60
C ASN A 152 2.81 1.20 2.81
N GLU A 153 1.97 1.45 3.82
CA GLU A 153 2.03 0.74 5.11
C GLU A 153 1.43 -0.67 5.16
N VAL A 154 0.74 -1.16 4.16
CA VAL A 154 0.15 -2.52 4.25
C VAL A 154 1.14 -3.61 3.84
N VAL A 155 2.33 -3.59 4.42
CA VAL A 155 3.21 -4.76 4.39
C VAL A 155 2.87 -5.65 5.59
N LEU A 156 1.98 -6.62 5.38
CA LEU A 156 1.74 -7.65 6.38
C LEU A 156 3.07 -8.36 6.70
N PRO A 157 3.55 -8.32 7.95
CA PRO A 157 4.78 -9.00 8.32
C PRO A 157 4.70 -10.48 7.93
N THR A 158 5.71 -10.98 7.23
CA THR A 158 5.75 -12.34 6.69
C THR A 158 5.46 -13.42 7.77
N TRP A 159 5.80 -13.16 9.03
CA TRP A 159 5.52 -14.08 10.12
C TRP A 159 4.02 -14.27 10.39
N ILE A 160 3.18 -13.22 10.19
CA ILE A 160 1.71 -13.33 10.34
C ILE A 160 1.16 -14.27 9.28
N LEU A 161 1.65 -14.17 8.05
CA LEU A 161 1.25 -15.05 6.95
C LEU A 161 1.65 -16.50 7.24
N VAL A 162 2.87 -16.72 7.77
CA VAL A 162 3.33 -18.05 8.17
C VAL A 162 2.47 -18.63 9.30
N VAL A 163 2.12 -17.82 10.31
CA VAL A 163 1.23 -18.26 11.41
C VAL A 163 -0.16 -18.59 10.90
N ALA A 164 -0.72 -17.76 10.03
CA ALA A 164 -2.06 -17.99 9.45
C ALA A 164 -2.09 -19.29 8.63
N VAL A 165 -1.13 -19.48 7.72
CA VAL A 165 -1.04 -20.69 6.90
C VAL A 165 -0.81 -21.93 7.77
N SER A 166 0.07 -21.84 8.77
CA SER A 166 0.32 -22.94 9.71
C SER A 166 -0.95 -23.30 10.49
N GLY A 167 -1.72 -22.30 10.92
CA GLY A 167 -2.99 -22.52 11.61
C GLY A 167 -4.00 -23.27 10.74
N VAL A 168 -4.13 -22.86 9.48
CA VAL A 168 -5.00 -23.55 8.50
C VAL A 168 -4.56 -25.00 8.31
N ILE A 169 -3.26 -25.26 8.11
CA ILE A 169 -2.72 -26.61 7.95
C ILE A 169 -3.02 -27.47 9.19
N ILE A 170 -2.82 -26.95 10.39
CA ILE A 170 -3.10 -27.66 11.64
C ILE A 170 -4.59 -28.04 11.73
N ILE A 171 -5.48 -27.08 11.46
CA ILE A 171 -6.93 -27.35 11.47
C ILE A 171 -7.30 -28.42 10.45
N LEU A 172 -6.77 -28.34 9.23
CA LEU A 172 -7.04 -29.33 8.19
C LEU A 172 -6.53 -30.72 8.58
N LEU A 173 -5.34 -30.82 9.20
CA LEU A 173 -4.79 -32.09 9.69
C LEU A 173 -5.67 -32.75 10.79
N PHE A 174 -6.33 -31.94 11.62
CA PHE A 174 -7.27 -32.47 12.61
C PHE A 174 -8.64 -32.86 12.03
N MET A 175 -9.05 -32.21 10.93
CA MET A 175 -10.35 -32.46 10.31
C MET A 175 -10.32 -33.54 9.22
N CYS A 176 -9.18 -33.78 8.59
CA CYS A 176 -9.04 -34.78 7.51
C CYS A 176 -8.61 -36.14 8.06
N GLU A 177 -9.14 -37.21 7.49
CA GLU A 177 -8.75 -38.59 7.82
C GLU A 177 -7.40 -39.01 7.22
N SER A 178 -6.87 -38.23 6.27
CA SER A 178 -5.62 -38.49 5.56
C SER A 178 -4.67 -37.31 5.64
N TYR A 179 -3.40 -37.55 5.93
CA TYR A 179 -2.35 -36.53 5.97
C TYR A 179 -2.05 -35.87 4.61
N VAL A 180 -2.52 -36.46 3.51
CA VAL A 180 -2.30 -35.95 2.13
C VAL A 180 -3.42 -35.00 1.71
N GLU A 181 -4.63 -35.15 2.24
CA GLU A 181 -5.79 -34.33 1.91
C GLU A 181 -5.59 -32.83 2.19
N PRO A 182 -5.01 -32.40 3.33
CA PRO A 182 -4.74 -30.98 3.57
C PRO A 182 -3.90 -30.32 2.50
N PHE A 183 -2.93 -31.03 1.95
CA PHE A 183 -2.09 -30.50 0.87
C PHE A 183 -2.83 -30.40 -0.46
N LEU A 184 -3.79 -31.29 -0.72
CA LEU A 184 -4.66 -31.24 -1.90
C LEU A 184 -5.70 -30.09 -1.84
N PHE A 185 -6.08 -29.65 -0.64
CA PHE A 185 -7.00 -28.53 -0.46
C PHE A 185 -6.30 -27.15 -0.49
N LEU A 186 -4.97 -27.12 -0.24
CA LEU A 186 -4.18 -25.88 -0.24
C LEU A 186 -3.58 -25.55 -1.61
N PHE A 187 -3.50 -26.54 -2.52
CA PHE A 187 -3.01 -26.44 -3.89
C PHE A 187 -4.14 -26.68 -4.91
#